data_37cec549d287f3bcc1a03a9f90bde25d
#
_entry.id   37cec549d287f3bcc1a03a9f90bde25d
#
_cell.length_a   1.000
_cell.length_b   1.000
_cell.length_c   1.000
_cell.angle_alpha   90.00
_cell.angle_beta   90.00
_cell.angle_gamma   90.00
#
_symmetry.space_group_name_H-M   'P 1'
#
loop_
_entity.id
_entity.type
_entity.pdbx_description
1 polymer ?
#
loop_
_entity_poly.entity_id
_entity_poly.type
_entity_poly.pdbx_seq_one_letter_code
_entity_poly.pdbx_strand_id
1 'polypeptide(L)'
;MSFTSEIKKEICKEEIDAQMMKAQLCALFQMRASLHMNWQGMYLSFQTENATIAKHVFQIMKTLYNVDPRLSVLKKMQLKKNNIYRIQVFDKAQEILEDLQILTDSGLRYTPSVKMVRSEKMARAYLQGCFLASGS
;
A
#
# COMPACT_ATOMS: atom_id res chain seq x y z
N MET A 1 17.34 2.24 16.65
CA MET A 1 15.99 2.52 16.18
C MET A 1 15.79 3.98 15.91
N SER A 2 15.24 4.28 14.78
CA SER A 2 15.03 5.66 14.40
C SER A 2 13.67 6.15 14.90
N PHE A 3 13.57 7.47 15.08
CA PHE A 3 12.32 8.12 15.41
C PHE A 3 11.24 7.82 14.35
N THR A 4 11.65 7.83 13.08
CA THR A 4 10.77 7.52 11.97
C THR A 4 10.18 6.12 12.09
N SER A 5 11.00 5.15 12.49
CA SER A 5 10.56 3.77 12.65
C SER A 5 9.51 3.66 13.74
N GLU A 6 9.69 4.38 14.85
CA GLU A 6 8.71 4.39 15.94
C GLU A 6 7.37 4.98 15.50
N ILE A 7 7.41 6.09 14.76
CA ILE A 7 6.19 6.72 14.28
C ILE A 7 5.46 5.80 13.31
N LYS A 8 6.18 5.11 12.44
CA LYS A 8 5.56 4.18 11.50
C LYS A 8 4.85 3.05 12.23
N LYS A 9 5.45 2.53 13.31
CA LYS A 9 4.80 1.51 14.12
C LYS A 9 3.53 2.03 14.77
N GLU A 10 3.56 3.26 15.27
CA GLU A 10 2.39 3.86 15.89
C GLU A 10 1.25 4.02 14.91
N ILE A 11 1.55 4.47 13.69
CA ILE A 11 0.53 4.61 12.65
C ILE A 11 -0.11 3.26 12.36
N CYS A 12 0.68 2.21 12.24
CA CYS A 12 0.17 0.89 11.93
C CYS A 12 -0.67 0.28 13.06
N LYS A 13 -0.52 0.77 14.27
CA LYS A 13 -1.30 0.29 15.42
C LYS A 13 -2.63 0.99 15.58
N GLU A 14 -2.81 2.17 14.98
CA GLU A 14 -4.05 2.92 15.12
C GLU A 14 -5.22 2.15 14.53
N GLU A 15 -6.35 2.23 15.20
CA GLU A 15 -7.58 1.72 14.63
C GLU A 15 -8.10 2.72 13.62
N ILE A 16 -8.39 2.26 12.43
CA ILE A 16 -8.87 3.11 11.36
C ILE A 16 -10.08 2.46 10.71
N ASP A 17 -10.96 3.31 10.18
CA ASP A 17 -12.14 2.81 9.49
C ASP A 17 -11.83 2.54 8.01
N ALA A 18 -12.84 2.04 7.29
CA ALA A 18 -12.64 1.66 5.90
C ALA A 18 -12.19 2.82 5.01
N GLN A 19 -12.72 4.01 5.25
CA GLN A 19 -12.34 5.17 4.45
C GLN A 19 -10.88 5.54 4.68
N MET A 20 -10.44 5.50 5.93
CA MET A 20 -9.05 5.77 6.27
C MET A 20 -8.13 4.70 5.70
N MET A 21 -8.56 3.44 5.75
CA MET A 21 -7.79 2.35 5.14
C MET A 21 -7.60 2.58 3.65
N LYS A 22 -8.64 3.00 2.96
CA LYS A 22 -8.55 3.26 1.52
C LYS A 22 -7.58 4.41 1.23
N ALA A 23 -7.65 5.47 2.02
CA ALA A 23 -6.78 6.62 1.81
C ALA A 23 -5.31 6.25 2.05
N GLN A 24 -5.03 5.52 3.12
CA GLN A 24 -3.67 5.05 3.39
C GLN A 24 -3.17 4.14 2.28
N LEU A 25 -4.01 3.19 1.87
CA LEU A 25 -3.63 2.22 0.84
C LEU A 25 -3.41 2.91 -0.49
N CYS A 26 -4.24 3.90 -0.82
CA CYS A 26 -4.07 4.68 -2.04
C CYS A 26 -2.69 5.32 -2.08
N ALA A 27 -2.28 5.99 -0.99
CA ALA A 27 -0.98 6.62 -0.91
C ALA A 27 0.16 5.61 -1.04
N LEU A 28 0.04 4.50 -0.31
CA LEU A 28 1.06 3.46 -0.34
C LEU A 28 1.24 2.89 -1.74
N PHE A 29 0.14 2.62 -2.41
CA PHE A 29 0.19 2.04 -3.75
C PHE A 29 0.68 3.04 -4.78
N GLN A 30 0.30 4.30 -4.68
CA GLN A 30 0.77 5.30 -5.63
C GLN A 30 2.29 5.50 -5.54
N MET A 31 2.85 5.32 -4.36
CA MET A 31 4.28 5.54 -4.16
C MET A 31 5.12 4.27 -4.32
N ARG A 32 4.59 3.10 -3.98
CA ARG A 32 5.41 1.90 -3.87
C ARG A 32 4.88 0.68 -4.62
N ALA A 33 3.72 0.75 -5.22
CA ALA A 33 3.20 -0.39 -5.96
C ALA A 33 3.48 -0.22 -7.44
N SER A 34 3.53 -1.34 -8.13
CA SER A 34 3.63 -1.36 -9.58
C SER A 34 2.59 -2.30 -10.13
N LEU A 35 2.12 -1.97 -11.31
CA LEU A 35 1.11 -2.73 -12.02
C LEU A 35 1.77 -3.50 -13.13
N HIS A 36 1.51 -4.79 -13.18
CA HIS A 36 2.10 -5.67 -14.17
C HIS A 36 1.02 -6.40 -14.95
N MET A 37 1.38 -6.85 -16.13
CA MET A 37 0.48 -7.66 -16.94
C MET A 37 1.20 -8.92 -17.38
N ASN A 38 0.47 -10.04 -17.34
CA ASN A 38 0.98 -11.28 -17.88
C ASN A 38 -0.15 -11.92 -18.71
N TRP A 39 0.08 -13.15 -19.18
CA TRP A 39 -0.91 -13.79 -20.04
C TRP A 39 -2.22 -14.11 -19.30
N GLN A 40 -2.20 -14.12 -17.99
CA GLN A 40 -3.40 -14.35 -17.19
C GLN A 40 -4.15 -13.06 -16.84
N GLY A 41 -3.53 -11.91 -17.08
CA GLY A 41 -4.13 -10.64 -16.81
C GLY A 41 -3.24 -9.72 -16.02
N MET A 42 -3.87 -8.82 -15.29
CA MET A 42 -3.21 -7.74 -14.56
C MET A 42 -2.96 -8.16 -13.12
N TYR A 43 -1.79 -7.83 -12.59
CA TYR A 43 -1.55 -8.04 -11.17
C TYR A 43 -0.78 -6.87 -10.57
N LEU A 44 -0.92 -6.72 -9.26
CA LEU A 44 -0.38 -5.61 -8.50
C LEU A 44 0.74 -6.12 -7.61
N SER A 45 1.84 -5.38 -7.54
CA SER A 45 2.99 -5.74 -6.70
C SER A 45 3.37 -4.55 -5.84
N PHE A 46 3.49 -4.76 -4.54
CA PHE A 46 3.89 -3.76 -3.57
C PHE A 46 5.10 -4.28 -2.81
N GLN A 47 6.10 -3.44 -2.63
CA GLN A 47 7.32 -3.84 -1.92
C GLN A 47 7.68 -2.85 -0.84
N THR A 48 8.20 -3.37 0.27
CA THR A 48 8.70 -2.54 1.36
C THR A 48 9.78 -3.31 2.10
N GLU A 49 10.71 -2.60 2.71
CA GLU A 49 11.72 -3.22 3.56
C GLU A 49 11.27 -3.34 5.01
N ASN A 50 10.08 -2.83 5.33
CA ASN A 50 9.57 -2.79 6.69
C ASN A 50 8.50 -3.87 6.87
N ALA A 51 8.78 -4.85 7.74
CA ALA A 51 7.86 -5.96 7.99
C ALA A 51 6.53 -5.48 8.57
N THR A 52 6.55 -4.47 9.42
CA THR A 52 5.33 -3.95 10.05
C THR A 52 4.41 -3.34 9.00
N ILE A 53 4.98 -2.58 8.06
CA ILE A 53 4.21 -1.97 6.98
C ILE A 53 3.66 -3.05 6.05
N ALA A 54 4.46 -4.07 5.73
CA ALA A 54 4.00 -5.17 4.89
C ALA A 54 2.78 -5.86 5.51
N LYS A 55 2.86 -6.14 6.81
CA LYS A 55 1.76 -6.76 7.52
C LYS A 55 0.52 -5.86 7.53
N HIS A 56 0.73 -4.57 7.73
CA HIS A 56 -0.35 -3.58 7.73
C HIS A 56 -1.08 -3.55 6.39
N VAL A 57 -0.32 -3.49 5.29
CA VAL A 57 -0.90 -3.49 3.94
C VAL A 57 -1.66 -4.79 3.67
N PHE A 58 -1.05 -5.91 4.06
CA PHE A 58 -1.67 -7.22 3.88
C PHE A 58 -3.03 -7.27 4.58
N GLN A 59 -3.09 -6.80 5.84
CA GLN A 59 -4.32 -6.79 6.61
C GLN A 59 -5.38 -5.88 6.02
N ILE A 60 -4.96 -4.70 5.57
CA ILE A 60 -5.89 -3.76 4.95
C ILE A 60 -6.52 -4.37 3.70
N MET A 61 -5.72 -5.01 2.88
CA MET A 61 -6.23 -5.61 1.64
C MET A 61 -7.22 -6.73 1.93
N LYS A 62 -6.94 -7.55 2.92
CA LYS A 62 -7.87 -8.60 3.31
C LYS A 62 -9.18 -8.03 3.86
N THR A 63 -9.08 -7.00 4.67
CA THR A 63 -10.24 -6.38 5.30
C THR A 63 -11.11 -5.65 4.29
N LEU A 64 -10.51 -4.86 3.41
CA LEU A 64 -11.27 -4.03 2.47
C LEU A 64 -11.81 -4.81 1.29
N TYR A 65 -11.02 -5.72 0.74
CA TYR A 65 -11.34 -6.33 -0.56
C TYR A 65 -11.54 -7.83 -0.50
N ASN A 66 -11.35 -8.41 0.67
CA ASN A 66 -11.52 -9.85 0.86
C ASN A 66 -10.72 -10.66 -0.16
N VAL A 67 -9.53 -10.19 -0.47
CA VAL A 67 -8.60 -10.90 -1.35
C VAL A 67 -7.58 -11.66 -0.52
N ASP A 68 -6.84 -12.52 -1.17
CA ASP A 68 -5.82 -13.34 -0.53
C ASP A 68 -4.46 -12.97 -1.15
N PRO A 69 -3.83 -11.88 -0.69
CA PRO A 69 -2.56 -11.46 -1.27
C PRO A 69 -1.46 -12.48 -1.00
N ARG A 70 -0.51 -12.56 -1.90
CA ARG A 70 0.65 -13.43 -1.73
C ARG A 70 1.80 -12.62 -1.15
N LEU A 71 2.26 -13.03 0.02
CA LEU A 71 3.38 -12.37 0.69
C LEU A 71 4.64 -13.19 0.47
N SER A 72 5.69 -12.57 -0.04
CA SER A 72 6.99 -13.19 -0.25
C SER A 72 8.05 -12.37 0.47
N VAL A 73 9.04 -13.05 1.00
CA VAL A 73 10.18 -12.39 1.62
C VAL A 73 11.40 -12.65 0.74
N LEU A 74 11.98 -11.56 0.24
CA LEU A 74 13.15 -11.63 -0.62
C LEU A 74 14.36 -11.23 0.19
N LYS A 75 15.31 -12.13 0.31
CA LYS A 75 16.54 -11.85 1.04
C LYS A 75 17.58 -11.28 0.09
N LYS A 76 18.20 -10.17 0.48
CA LYS A 76 19.27 -9.60 -0.30
C LYS A 76 20.55 -10.37 -0.03
N MET A 77 21.37 -10.51 -1.05
CA MET A 77 22.62 -11.25 -0.96
C MET A 77 23.80 -10.39 -0.51
N GLN A 78 23.57 -9.11 -0.33
CA GLN A 78 24.64 -8.17 0.03
C GLN A 78 24.73 -8.00 1.53
N LEU A 79 25.87 -7.49 1.98
CA LEU A 79 26.04 -7.09 3.37
C LEU A 79 25.14 -5.90 3.69
N LYS A 80 24.79 -5.72 4.95
CA LYS A 80 23.93 -4.63 5.41
C LYS A 80 22.57 -4.68 4.73
N LYS A 81 22.03 -5.83 4.62
CA LYS A 81 20.81 -5.98 3.89
C LYS A 81 19.62 -6.13 4.80
N ASN A 82 18.54 -5.52 4.42
CA ASN A 82 17.24 -5.80 4.97
C ASN A 82 16.52 -6.71 4.01
N ASN A 83 15.60 -7.50 4.54
CA ASN A 83 14.73 -8.27 3.68
C ASN A 83 13.80 -7.33 2.95
N ILE A 84 13.37 -7.75 1.77
CA ILE A 84 12.32 -7.04 1.03
C ILE A 84 11.07 -7.89 1.13
N TYR A 85 10.00 -7.26 1.56
CA TYR A 85 8.69 -7.91 1.66
C TYR A 85 7.86 -7.50 0.44
N ARG A 86 7.41 -8.49 -0.30
CA ARG A 86 6.65 -8.25 -1.52
C ARG A 86 5.25 -8.83 -1.38
N ILE A 87 4.25 -8.01 -1.64
CA ILE A 87 2.86 -8.41 -1.60
C ILE A 87 2.33 -8.33 -3.02
N GLN A 88 1.82 -9.45 -3.53
CA GLN A 88 1.28 -9.51 -4.88
C GLN A 88 -0.19 -9.90 -4.82
N VAL A 89 -1.00 -9.22 -5.64
CA VAL A 89 -2.41 -9.48 -5.75
C VAL A 89 -2.71 -9.81 -7.20
N PHE A 90 -3.17 -11.03 -7.43
CA PHE A 90 -3.47 -11.52 -8.76
C PHE A 90 -4.98 -11.48 -9.06
N ASP A 91 -5.79 -11.39 -8.01
CA ASP A 91 -7.23 -11.36 -8.14
C ASP A 91 -7.72 -9.95 -7.81
N LYS A 92 -8.58 -9.43 -8.66
CA LYS A 92 -9.20 -8.10 -8.45
C LYS A 92 -8.21 -6.93 -8.46
N ALA A 93 -7.03 -7.09 -9.03
CA ALA A 93 -6.06 -5.99 -9.05
C ALA A 93 -6.64 -4.75 -9.71
N GLN A 94 -7.29 -4.90 -10.85
CA GLN A 94 -7.90 -3.77 -11.55
C GLN A 94 -9.00 -3.12 -10.71
N GLU A 95 -9.86 -3.94 -10.12
CA GLU A 95 -10.96 -3.43 -9.30
C GLU A 95 -10.47 -2.65 -8.11
N ILE A 96 -9.41 -3.13 -7.46
CA ILE A 96 -8.82 -2.45 -6.32
C ILE A 96 -8.27 -1.09 -6.73
N LEU A 97 -7.53 -1.04 -7.84
CA LEU A 97 -6.96 0.22 -8.30
C LEU A 97 -8.03 1.20 -8.74
N GLU A 98 -9.12 0.72 -9.30
CA GLU A 98 -10.24 1.57 -9.68
C GLU A 98 -10.96 2.10 -8.46
N ASP A 99 -11.15 1.27 -7.45
CA ASP A 99 -11.80 1.68 -6.22
C ASP A 99 -10.99 2.75 -5.48
N LEU A 100 -9.66 2.63 -5.52
CA LEU A 100 -8.77 3.60 -4.90
C LEU A 100 -8.57 4.84 -5.77
N GLN A 101 -9.20 4.90 -6.94
CA GLN A 101 -9.09 6.01 -7.86
C GLN A 101 -7.66 6.20 -8.39
N ILE A 102 -6.90 5.12 -8.41
CA ILE A 102 -5.55 5.13 -8.96
C ILE A 102 -5.60 4.83 -10.46
N LEU A 103 -6.40 3.84 -10.85
CA LEU A 103 -6.60 3.51 -12.26
C LEU A 103 -7.89 4.18 -12.73
N THR A 104 -7.79 5.02 -13.74
CA THR A 104 -8.92 5.75 -14.29
C THR A 104 -8.94 5.57 -15.81
N ASP A 105 -9.97 6.09 -16.44
CA ASP A 105 -10.08 6.07 -17.91
C ASP A 105 -8.88 6.74 -18.58
N SER A 106 -8.24 7.67 -17.86
CA SER A 106 -7.07 8.39 -18.39
C SER A 106 -5.75 7.69 -18.08
N GLY A 107 -5.80 6.56 -17.39
CA GLY A 107 -4.61 5.81 -17.00
C GLY A 107 -4.37 5.86 -15.49
N LEU A 108 -3.12 5.67 -15.10
CA LEU A 108 -2.75 5.65 -13.69
C LEU A 108 -2.55 7.06 -13.15
N ARG A 109 -3.04 7.28 -11.94
CA ARG A 109 -2.86 8.55 -11.24
C ARG A 109 -1.82 8.40 -10.15
N TYR A 110 -1.00 9.43 -9.99
CA TYR A 110 0.03 9.45 -8.96
C TYR A 110 -0.26 10.50 -7.89
N THR A 111 -1.42 11.16 -7.99
CA THR A 111 -1.91 12.10 -6.99
C THR A 111 -3.29 11.64 -6.55
N PRO A 112 -3.71 11.96 -5.32
CA PRO A 112 -5.00 11.48 -4.85
C PRO A 112 -6.16 12.16 -5.58
N SER A 113 -7.24 11.41 -5.79
CA SER A 113 -8.46 12.03 -6.27
C SER A 113 -9.12 12.80 -5.13
N VAL A 114 -10.05 13.68 -5.47
CA VAL A 114 -10.78 14.44 -4.46
C VAL A 114 -11.48 13.49 -3.49
N LYS A 115 -11.97 12.36 -3.99
CA LYS A 115 -12.69 11.38 -3.15
C LYS A 115 -11.80 10.78 -2.07
N MET A 116 -10.50 10.68 -2.32
CA MET A 116 -9.58 10.07 -1.36
C MET A 116 -9.15 11.02 -0.25
N VAL A 117 -9.33 12.32 -0.45
CA VAL A 117 -8.88 13.33 0.52
C VAL A 117 -9.97 14.35 0.84
N ARG A 118 -11.23 14.00 0.63
CA ARG A 118 -12.33 14.95 0.75
C ARG A 118 -12.66 15.36 2.19
N SER A 119 -12.27 14.58 3.17
CA SER A 119 -12.47 14.93 4.57
C SER A 119 -11.12 15.08 5.23
N GLU A 120 -11.10 15.79 6.35
CA GLU A 120 -9.88 15.97 7.11
C GLU A 120 -9.32 14.60 7.55
N LYS A 121 -10.21 13.72 7.97
CA LYS A 121 -9.83 12.37 8.40
C LYS A 121 -9.15 11.59 7.26
N MET A 122 -9.73 11.63 6.07
CA MET A 122 -9.16 10.92 4.93
C MET A 122 -7.87 11.57 4.45
N ALA A 123 -7.80 12.91 4.47
CA ALA A 123 -6.57 13.59 4.08
C ALA A 123 -5.43 13.24 5.02
N ARG A 124 -5.72 13.17 6.32
CA ARG A 124 -4.72 12.77 7.30
C ARG A 124 -4.26 11.33 7.05
N ALA A 125 -5.22 10.43 6.79
CA ALA A 125 -4.89 9.04 6.50
C ALA A 125 -4.04 8.92 5.24
N TYR A 126 -4.34 9.71 4.22
CA TYR A 126 -3.54 9.71 3.00
C TYR A 126 -2.10 10.13 3.29
N LEU A 127 -1.92 11.19 4.08
CA LEU A 127 -0.58 11.65 4.47
C LEU A 127 0.15 10.61 5.30
N GLN A 128 -0.56 9.91 6.17
CA GLN A 128 0.03 8.80 6.92
C GLN A 128 0.54 7.73 5.98
N GLY A 129 -0.25 7.40 4.95
CA GLY A 129 0.18 6.44 3.93
C GLY A 129 1.43 6.89 3.20
N CYS A 130 1.50 8.17 2.85
CA CYS A 130 2.71 8.73 2.23
C CYS A 130 3.92 8.57 3.13
N PHE A 131 3.75 8.83 4.42
CA PHE A 131 4.82 8.68 5.38
C PHE A 131 5.28 7.23 5.50
N LEU A 132 4.31 6.30 5.55
CA LEU A 132 4.64 4.87 5.59
C LEU A 132 5.38 4.42 4.34
N ALA A 133 5.06 5.00 3.19
CA ALA A 133 5.68 4.62 1.93
C ALA A 133 7.06 5.23 1.74
N SER A 134 7.38 6.31 2.44
CA SER A 134 8.64 6.98 2.26
C SER A 134 9.79 6.10 2.75
N GLY A 135 10.88 6.10 2.00
CA GLY A 135 12.08 5.43 2.44
C GLY A 135 12.74 6.22 3.56
N SER A 136 13.30 5.56 4.50
CA SER A 136 13.91 6.29 5.59
C SER A 136 15.19 5.63 6.04
#